data_0b79855368e04fd761ed68303c1d4309
#
_entry.id   0b79855368e04fd761ed68303c1d4309
#
_cell.length_a   1.000
_cell.length_b   1.000
_cell.length_c   1.000
_cell.angle_alpha   90.00
_cell.angle_beta   90.00
_cell.angle_gamma   90.00
#
_symmetry.space_group_name_H-M   'P 1'
#
loop_
_entity.id
_entity.type
_entity.pdbx_description
1 polymer ?
#
loop_
_entity_poly.entity_id
_entity_poly.type
_entity_poly.pdbx_seq_one_letter_code
_entity_poly.pdbx_strand_id
1 'polypeptide(L)'
;MKKNLIYIFSLVVINCMYAQDLEDAIRYGSGETQGTARFKAMAGAFGALGADLSGVSINPAGAAVFNTSHGVLSASTKTNTNDISYGNGMANSSSNNVDLHQIGAAFVFKKHNKGSSWNKFVLSVFYERTNDFNTRFSVQATTNNSVSSYFLQNANGLQLGDISALEGETITQAYADIGSSYGYRNQQAFLGYNSYILEPVSEDLDNTSYGSNIAPGTFNQQYDYLSLGNSGKFSANIALQYNENISLGLNLNSHFIDFEKNTFLFEENTNAGSTINEVNFENKLYTNGEGFSLQLGTIIKLSDELRFGFSYDSPTWLTLREESTQYLSTFNDLESQGYVVNPSIVNIFPDYKLKTPGKITGSLAYVVGKLGLISFDYARKNMQILPLILTITS
;
A
#
# COMPACT_ATOMS: atom_id res chain seq x y z
N MET A 1 -45.58 1.52 10.59
CA MET A 1 -44.52 0.97 11.47
C MET A 1 -43.61 -0.07 10.81
N LYS A 2 -44.05 -0.86 9.80
CA LYS A 2 -43.18 -1.89 9.16
C LYS A 2 -42.11 -1.38 8.19
N LYS A 3 -42.28 -0.18 7.60
CA LYS A 3 -41.29 0.38 6.67
C LYS A 3 -40.04 0.97 7.36
N ASN A 4 -40.15 1.46 8.59
CA ASN A 4 -39.03 2.04 9.33
C ASN A 4 -38.11 0.98 9.95
N LEU A 5 -38.61 -0.26 10.13
CA LEU A 5 -37.83 -1.39 10.64
C LEU A 5 -36.82 -1.92 9.59
N ILE A 6 -37.18 -1.82 8.30
CA ILE A 6 -36.32 -2.24 7.18
C ILE A 6 -35.11 -1.29 7.03
N TYR A 7 -35.31 0.02 7.26
CA TYR A 7 -34.21 1.01 7.20
C TYR A 7 -33.23 0.90 8.38
N ILE A 8 -33.70 0.45 9.55
CA ILE A 8 -32.83 0.22 10.72
C ILE A 8 -32.01 -1.05 10.51
N PHE A 9 -32.55 -2.09 9.87
CA PHE A 9 -31.83 -3.32 9.60
C PHE A 9 -30.77 -3.16 8.49
N SER A 10 -31.04 -2.31 7.48
CA SER A 10 -30.03 -2.00 6.45
C SER A 10 -28.88 -1.13 6.94
N LEU A 11 -29.05 -0.37 8.05
CA LEU A 11 -27.98 0.47 8.62
C LEU A 11 -27.00 -0.30 9.50
N VAL A 12 -27.39 -1.49 10.01
CA VAL A 12 -26.54 -2.30 10.91
C VAL A 12 -25.54 -3.18 10.14
N VAL A 13 -25.81 -3.48 8.86
CA VAL A 13 -24.95 -4.40 8.04
C VAL A 13 -23.71 -3.69 7.46
N ILE A 14 -23.62 -2.34 7.52
CA ILE A 14 -22.56 -1.57 6.83
C ILE A 14 -21.28 -1.41 7.67
N ASN A 15 -21.24 -1.81 8.94
CA ASN A 15 -20.14 -1.44 9.84
C ASN A 15 -19.01 -2.50 10.02
N CYS A 16 -18.97 -3.61 9.29
CA CYS A 16 -17.98 -4.65 9.51
C CYS A 16 -16.80 -4.71 8.50
N MET A 17 -16.67 -3.76 7.56
CA MET A 17 -15.68 -3.88 6.46
C MET A 17 -14.56 -2.81 6.44
N TYR A 18 -14.34 -2.05 7.52
CA TYR A 18 -13.45 -0.86 7.46
C TYR A 18 -12.00 -1.07 7.94
N ALA A 19 -11.61 -2.25 8.42
CA ALA A 19 -10.30 -2.38 9.07
C ALA A 19 -9.11 -2.65 8.11
N GLN A 20 -9.31 -3.30 6.98
CA GLN A 20 -8.23 -3.60 6.01
C GLN A 20 -7.89 -2.42 5.10
N ASP A 21 -8.82 -1.52 4.87
CA ASP A 21 -8.77 -0.49 3.84
C ASP A 21 -7.88 0.71 4.16
N LEU A 22 -7.69 1.04 5.45
CA LEU A 22 -6.96 2.25 5.84
C LEU A 22 -5.45 2.12 5.64
N GLU A 23 -4.89 0.93 5.93
CA GLU A 23 -3.46 0.68 5.77
C GLU A 23 -3.06 0.71 4.29
N ASP A 24 -3.85 0.08 3.42
CA ASP A 24 -3.64 0.06 1.98
C ASP A 24 -3.86 1.44 1.35
N ALA A 25 -4.89 2.15 1.81
CA ALA A 25 -5.14 3.51 1.36
C ALA A 25 -3.98 4.47 1.69
N ILE A 26 -3.34 4.30 2.85
CA ILE A 26 -2.14 5.05 3.23
C ILE A 26 -0.94 4.57 2.41
N ARG A 27 -0.73 3.25 2.31
CA ARG A 27 0.41 2.64 1.59
C ARG A 27 0.42 3.04 0.11
N TYR A 28 -0.71 2.93 -0.56
CA TYR A 28 -0.82 3.20 -2.01
C TYR A 28 -1.24 4.65 -2.33
N GLY A 29 -1.79 5.36 -1.37
CA GLY A 29 -2.19 6.76 -1.50
C GLY A 29 -1.09 7.78 -1.18
N SER A 30 -0.01 7.36 -0.53
CA SER A 30 1.17 8.19 -0.27
C SER A 30 2.20 8.05 -1.40
N GLY A 31 3.10 8.99 -1.52
CA GLY A 31 4.19 8.94 -2.49
C GLY A 31 5.42 9.69 -1.97
N GLU A 32 6.58 9.17 -2.30
CA GLU A 32 7.85 9.81 -1.98
C GLU A 32 8.24 10.82 -3.06
N THR A 33 8.88 11.92 -2.67
CA THR A 33 9.47 12.87 -3.64
C THR A 33 10.74 12.28 -4.24
N GLN A 34 10.60 11.68 -5.41
CA GLN A 34 11.68 11.03 -6.15
C GLN A 34 11.97 11.77 -7.46
N GLY A 35 13.12 11.52 -8.08
CA GLY A 35 13.47 12.12 -9.37
C GLY A 35 14.93 12.53 -9.50
N THR A 36 15.19 13.55 -10.34
CA THR A 36 16.53 14.06 -10.58
C THR A 36 17.15 14.67 -9.32
N ALA A 37 18.47 14.67 -9.24
CA ALA A 37 19.19 15.27 -8.10
C ALA A 37 18.82 16.77 -7.92
N ARG A 38 18.65 17.50 -9.02
CA ARG A 38 18.20 18.90 -9.00
C ARG A 38 16.80 19.04 -8.41
N PHE A 39 15.87 18.19 -8.83
CA PHE A 39 14.49 18.15 -8.32
C PHE A 39 14.46 17.87 -6.81
N LYS A 40 15.22 16.87 -6.36
CA LYS A 40 15.32 16.52 -4.93
C LYS A 40 15.97 17.62 -4.10
N ALA A 41 17.04 18.25 -4.60
CA ALA A 41 17.74 19.35 -3.91
C ALA A 41 16.84 20.58 -3.69
N MET A 42 15.79 20.74 -4.52
CA MET A 42 14.80 21.81 -4.41
C MET A 42 13.50 21.34 -3.73
N ALA A 43 13.55 20.21 -2.99
CA ALA A 43 12.39 19.62 -2.32
C ALA A 43 11.16 19.40 -3.23
N GLY A 44 11.38 19.21 -4.54
CA GLY A 44 10.31 19.01 -5.52
C GLY A 44 9.54 20.26 -5.95
N ALA A 45 9.95 21.48 -5.54
CA ALA A 45 9.25 22.73 -5.83
C ALA A 45 9.46 23.18 -7.30
N PHE A 46 8.87 22.45 -8.24
CA PHE A 46 9.02 22.64 -9.69
C PHE A 46 7.72 23.03 -10.42
N GLY A 47 6.63 23.23 -9.72
CA GLY A 47 5.34 23.47 -10.34
C GLY A 47 5.24 24.73 -11.21
N ALA A 48 6.13 25.75 -10.99
CA ALA A 48 6.24 26.94 -11.81
C ALA A 48 7.55 27.03 -12.59
N LEU A 49 8.54 26.16 -12.33
CA LEU A 49 9.87 26.22 -12.97
C LEU A 49 9.91 25.51 -14.31
N GLY A 50 9.48 24.25 -14.35
CA GLY A 50 9.60 23.39 -15.51
C GLY A 50 11.05 23.04 -15.89
N ALA A 51 11.24 22.50 -17.11
CA ALA A 51 12.53 22.08 -17.68
C ALA A 51 13.29 21.06 -16.82
N ASP A 52 12.56 20.18 -16.16
CA ASP A 52 13.04 19.00 -15.48
C ASP A 52 11.98 17.91 -15.63
N LEU A 53 12.39 16.70 -16.03
CA LEU A 53 11.41 15.62 -16.32
C LEU A 53 10.68 15.15 -15.05
N SER A 54 11.34 15.24 -13.87
CA SER A 54 10.68 15.00 -12.59
C SER A 54 9.65 16.08 -12.26
N GLY A 55 9.92 17.34 -12.64
CA GLY A 55 8.99 18.45 -12.49
C GLY A 55 7.73 18.33 -13.35
N VAL A 56 7.79 17.55 -14.46
CA VAL A 56 6.60 17.25 -15.29
C VAL A 56 5.57 16.43 -14.52
N SER A 57 5.99 15.64 -13.53
CA SER A 57 5.09 14.94 -12.61
C SER A 57 4.41 15.85 -11.60
N ILE A 58 4.94 17.06 -11.36
CA ILE A 58 4.28 18.07 -10.51
C ILE A 58 3.36 18.95 -11.33
N ASN A 59 3.85 19.40 -12.49
CA ASN A 59 3.08 20.22 -13.42
C ASN A 59 3.40 19.83 -14.86
N PRO A 60 2.45 19.19 -15.59
CA PRO A 60 2.64 18.75 -16.96
C PRO A 60 3.10 19.84 -17.95
N ALA A 61 2.70 21.10 -17.69
CA ALA A 61 3.13 22.24 -18.49
C ALA A 61 4.64 22.50 -18.42
N GLY A 62 5.31 21.95 -17.41
CA GLY A 62 6.76 22.06 -17.21
C GLY A 62 7.57 21.49 -18.38
N ALA A 63 7.00 20.53 -19.14
CA ALA A 63 7.64 19.99 -20.35
C ALA A 63 7.79 21.05 -21.46
N ALA A 64 6.84 21.98 -21.58
CA ALA A 64 6.92 23.03 -22.59
C ALA A 64 8.08 24.04 -22.32
N VAL A 65 8.67 24.04 -21.14
CA VAL A 65 9.81 24.89 -20.81
C VAL A 65 11.13 24.34 -21.37
N PHE A 66 11.23 23.05 -21.72
CA PHE A 66 12.41 22.50 -22.40
C PHE A 66 12.70 23.23 -23.71
N ASN A 67 13.97 23.55 -23.95
CA ASN A 67 14.43 24.21 -25.16
C ASN A 67 15.00 23.26 -26.21
N THR A 68 15.43 22.07 -25.79
CA THR A 68 15.98 21.00 -26.64
C THR A 68 15.41 19.65 -26.20
N SER A 69 15.41 18.69 -27.08
CA SER A 69 15.08 17.32 -26.70
C SER A 69 16.05 16.82 -25.64
N HIS A 70 15.55 16.05 -24.68
CA HIS A 70 16.29 15.72 -23.46
C HIS A 70 15.96 14.29 -23.02
N GLY A 71 16.99 13.52 -22.66
CA GLY A 71 16.85 12.22 -22.02
C GLY A 71 17.30 12.30 -20.56
N VAL A 72 16.64 11.55 -19.69
CA VAL A 72 16.92 11.51 -18.26
C VAL A 72 16.99 10.06 -17.78
N LEU A 73 18.01 9.79 -16.97
CA LEU A 73 18.15 8.60 -16.15
C LEU A 73 18.54 9.04 -14.74
N SER A 74 17.74 8.69 -13.75
CA SER A 74 17.97 9.05 -12.35
C SER A 74 18.01 7.82 -11.47
N ALA A 75 19.13 7.59 -10.84
CA ALA A 75 19.34 6.56 -9.83
C ALA A 75 19.97 7.17 -8.57
N SER A 76 19.74 6.55 -7.43
CA SER A 76 20.41 6.93 -6.18
C SER A 76 20.61 5.71 -5.28
N THR A 77 21.49 5.89 -4.29
CA THR A 77 21.55 4.99 -3.14
C THR A 77 20.66 5.54 -2.03
N LYS A 78 19.86 4.68 -1.40
CA LYS A 78 19.01 5.01 -0.26
C LYS A 78 19.38 4.12 0.92
N THR A 79 19.62 4.73 2.07
CA THR A 79 19.75 4.04 3.35
C THR A 79 18.45 4.22 4.10
N ASN A 80 17.77 3.12 4.40
CA ASN A 80 16.59 3.11 5.27
C ASN A 80 17.04 2.60 6.65
N THR A 81 16.78 3.39 7.68
CA THR A 81 16.99 2.98 9.07
C THR A 81 15.64 2.99 9.77
N ASN A 82 15.30 1.89 10.41
CA ASN A 82 14.07 1.73 11.16
C ASN A 82 14.39 1.41 12.62
N ASP A 83 13.79 2.15 13.52
CA ASP A 83 13.76 1.86 14.95
C ASP A 83 12.42 1.16 15.25
N ILE A 84 12.49 -0.09 15.69
CA ILE A 84 11.35 -0.96 15.92
C ILE A 84 11.12 -1.09 17.42
N SER A 85 9.87 -0.91 17.84
CA SER A 85 9.41 -1.20 19.20
C SER A 85 8.29 -2.25 19.13
N TYR A 86 8.45 -3.35 19.82
CA TYR A 86 7.49 -4.44 19.91
C TYR A 86 7.44 -4.98 21.35
N GLY A 87 6.30 -4.84 22.04
CA GLY A 87 6.22 -5.16 23.46
C GLY A 87 7.25 -4.37 24.26
N ASN A 88 8.11 -5.07 25.01
CA ASN A 88 9.27 -4.49 25.70
C ASN A 88 10.57 -4.57 24.88
N GLY A 89 10.52 -5.17 23.69
CA GLY A 89 11.67 -5.33 22.81
C GLY A 89 11.91 -4.11 21.93
N MET A 90 13.18 -3.86 21.62
CA MET A 90 13.62 -2.86 20.68
C MET A 90 14.60 -3.48 19.70
N ALA A 91 14.47 -3.11 18.44
CA ALA A 91 15.41 -3.49 17.40
C ALA A 91 15.69 -2.31 16.47
N ASN A 92 16.85 -2.33 15.85
CA ASN A 92 17.22 -1.39 14.81
C ASN A 92 17.57 -2.18 13.55
N SER A 93 17.03 -1.74 12.42
CA SER A 93 17.39 -2.32 11.13
C SER A 93 17.85 -1.24 10.17
N SER A 94 18.88 -1.54 9.39
CA SER A 94 19.38 -0.66 8.35
C SER A 94 19.55 -1.44 7.04
N SER A 95 19.06 -0.88 5.95
CA SER A 95 19.22 -1.44 4.61
C SER A 95 19.70 -0.39 3.63
N ASN A 96 20.61 -0.79 2.73
CA ASN A 96 21.12 0.04 1.65
C ASN A 96 20.66 -0.54 0.32
N ASN A 97 19.95 0.27 -0.45
CA ASN A 97 19.46 -0.13 -1.77
C ASN A 97 19.92 0.86 -2.85
N VAL A 98 20.17 0.33 -4.04
CA VAL A 98 20.34 1.15 -5.25
C VAL A 98 19.02 1.22 -5.98
N ASP A 99 18.53 2.42 -6.18
CA ASP A 99 17.21 2.67 -6.70
C ASP A 99 17.23 3.41 -8.03
N LEU A 100 16.52 2.86 -9.03
CA LEU A 100 16.18 3.57 -10.26
C LEU A 100 14.88 4.35 -10.06
N HIS A 101 14.98 5.69 -9.97
CA HIS A 101 13.82 6.53 -9.70
C HIS A 101 13.05 6.95 -10.95
N GLN A 102 13.79 7.27 -12.03
CA GLN A 102 13.19 7.82 -13.24
C GLN A 102 14.03 7.49 -14.46
N ILE A 103 13.35 7.16 -15.55
CA ILE A 103 13.93 7.08 -16.88
C ILE A 103 12.92 7.65 -17.88
N GLY A 104 13.38 8.44 -18.83
CA GLY A 104 12.48 9.00 -19.83
C GLY A 104 13.12 9.99 -20.78
N ALA A 105 12.30 10.53 -21.67
CA ALA A 105 12.72 11.51 -22.66
C ALA A 105 11.62 12.53 -22.94
N ALA A 106 12.04 13.73 -23.30
CA ALA A 106 11.21 14.80 -23.83
C ALA A 106 11.71 15.18 -25.24
N PHE A 107 10.79 15.20 -26.19
CA PHE A 107 11.03 15.54 -27.59
C PHE A 107 10.42 16.89 -27.90
N VAL A 108 11.28 17.88 -28.25
CA VAL A 108 10.89 19.27 -28.43
C VAL A 108 10.77 19.61 -29.91
N PHE A 109 9.59 20.04 -30.32
CA PHE A 109 9.30 20.48 -31.69
C PHE A 109 9.01 21.98 -31.66
N LYS A 110 9.92 22.75 -32.23
CA LYS A 110 9.77 24.21 -32.35
C LYS A 110 9.20 24.55 -33.72
N LYS A 111 8.29 25.52 -33.73
CA LYS A 111 7.71 25.99 -34.97
C LYS A 111 8.62 27.02 -35.66
N HIS A 112 8.76 26.90 -36.97
CA HIS A 112 9.58 27.80 -37.82
C HIS A 112 8.77 28.92 -38.48
N ASN A 113 7.43 28.83 -38.49
CA ASN A 113 6.57 29.80 -39.20
C ASN A 113 6.20 30.99 -38.32
N LYS A 114 6.47 32.23 -38.80
CA LYS A 114 6.25 33.50 -38.08
C LYS A 114 4.78 33.91 -37.86
N GLY A 115 3.79 33.12 -38.26
CA GLY A 115 2.37 33.49 -38.22
C GLY A 115 1.50 32.79 -37.18
N SER A 116 2.05 31.99 -36.28
CA SER A 116 1.29 31.30 -35.24
C SER A 116 1.75 31.67 -33.86
N SER A 117 0.82 31.89 -32.96
CA SER A 117 1.05 32.13 -31.54
C SER A 117 1.50 30.89 -30.78
N TRP A 118 1.38 29.68 -31.37
CA TRP A 118 1.90 28.43 -30.79
C TRP A 118 3.36 28.25 -31.19
N ASN A 119 4.27 28.36 -30.22
CA ASN A 119 5.70 28.40 -30.50
C ASN A 119 6.38 27.04 -30.36
N LYS A 120 5.85 26.18 -29.51
CA LYS A 120 6.48 24.92 -29.16
C LYS A 120 5.44 23.84 -28.83
N PHE A 121 5.73 22.62 -29.27
CA PHE A 121 5.03 21.40 -28.89
C PHE A 121 6.09 20.42 -28.32
N VAL A 122 5.77 19.76 -27.21
CA VAL A 122 6.65 18.80 -26.56
C VAL A 122 5.87 17.53 -26.28
N LEU A 123 6.47 16.40 -26.66
CA LEU A 123 6.03 15.06 -26.25
C LEU A 123 7.04 14.51 -25.26
N SER A 124 6.56 13.95 -24.15
CA SER A 124 7.44 13.28 -23.21
C SER A 124 6.87 11.93 -22.82
N VAL A 125 7.75 10.95 -22.62
CA VAL A 125 7.41 9.64 -22.06
C VAL A 125 8.42 9.34 -20.96
N PHE A 126 7.91 8.89 -19.81
CA PHE A 126 8.79 8.59 -18.68
C PHE A 126 8.17 7.58 -17.73
N TYR A 127 9.04 6.82 -17.11
CA TYR A 127 8.78 5.98 -15.95
C TYR A 127 9.24 6.73 -14.69
N GLU A 128 8.46 6.62 -13.62
CA GLU A 128 8.78 7.15 -12.30
C GLU A 128 8.34 6.15 -11.23
N ARG A 129 9.27 5.79 -10.32
CA ARG A 129 8.93 5.05 -9.12
C ARG A 129 8.34 5.99 -8.08
N THR A 130 7.19 5.64 -7.51
CA THR A 130 6.46 6.45 -6.53
C THR A 130 6.71 6.01 -5.09
N ASN A 131 6.85 4.70 -4.84
CA ASN A 131 7.16 4.15 -3.52
C ASN A 131 8.13 2.97 -3.62
N ASP A 132 8.90 2.79 -2.56
CA ASP A 132 9.73 1.63 -2.27
C ASP A 132 9.20 0.95 -1.02
N PHE A 133 8.80 -0.32 -1.13
CA PHE A 133 8.23 -1.10 -0.03
C PHE A 133 9.26 -1.98 0.68
N ASN A 134 10.52 -1.95 0.25
CA ASN A 134 11.55 -2.81 0.80
C ASN A 134 11.86 -2.46 2.26
N THR A 135 11.44 -3.33 3.16
CA THR A 135 11.70 -3.20 4.61
C THR A 135 11.92 -4.59 5.19
N ARG A 136 12.91 -4.73 6.04
CA ARG A 136 13.17 -5.96 6.77
C ARG A 136 13.59 -5.64 8.20
N PHE A 137 12.99 -6.34 9.16
CA PHE A 137 13.43 -6.33 10.55
C PHE A 137 13.09 -7.64 11.27
N SER A 138 13.79 -7.85 12.36
CA SER A 138 13.52 -8.90 13.34
C SER A 138 13.59 -8.28 14.73
N VAL A 139 12.63 -8.58 15.58
CA VAL A 139 12.58 -8.07 16.95
C VAL A 139 12.17 -9.19 17.90
N GLN A 140 12.83 -9.26 19.05
CA GLN A 140 12.50 -10.17 20.13
C GLN A 140 11.94 -9.36 21.31
N ALA A 141 10.92 -9.90 21.93
CA ALA A 141 10.26 -9.26 23.09
C ALA A 141 9.75 -10.31 24.06
N THR A 142 9.67 -9.90 25.32
CA THR A 142 8.89 -10.60 26.32
C THR A 142 7.60 -9.80 26.53
N THR A 143 6.45 -10.44 26.39
CA THR A 143 5.12 -9.82 26.46
C THR A 143 4.16 -10.64 27.31
N ASN A 144 3.08 -10.04 27.75
CA ASN A 144 1.97 -10.73 28.42
C ASN A 144 0.80 -11.04 27.46
N ASN A 145 0.94 -10.70 26.17
CA ASN A 145 -0.07 -10.95 25.16
C ASN A 145 0.37 -12.11 24.28
N SER A 146 -0.36 -13.23 24.31
CA SER A 146 -0.16 -14.37 23.43
C SER A 146 -0.84 -14.18 22.08
N VAL A 147 -0.29 -14.85 21.06
CA VAL A 147 -0.93 -14.99 19.74
C VAL A 147 -2.30 -15.69 19.83
N SER A 148 -2.55 -16.46 20.88
CA SER A 148 -3.85 -17.09 21.13
C SER A 148 -5.00 -16.07 21.17
N SER A 149 -4.74 -14.83 21.61
CA SER A 149 -5.73 -13.75 21.61
C SER A 149 -6.25 -13.43 20.22
N TYR A 150 -5.39 -13.49 19.19
CA TYR A 150 -5.79 -13.30 17.79
C TYR A 150 -6.78 -14.40 17.36
N PHE A 151 -6.47 -15.66 17.63
CA PHE A 151 -7.32 -16.78 17.25
C PHE A 151 -8.65 -16.78 18.03
N LEU A 152 -8.61 -16.49 19.34
CA LEU A 152 -9.81 -16.34 20.16
C LEU A 152 -10.74 -15.23 19.65
N GLN A 153 -10.17 -14.08 19.27
CA GLN A 153 -10.96 -12.96 18.73
C GLN A 153 -11.66 -13.36 17.41
N ASN A 154 -11.02 -14.18 16.59
CA ASN A 154 -11.62 -14.67 15.35
C ASN A 154 -12.68 -15.76 15.62
N ALA A 155 -12.47 -16.66 16.58
CA ALA A 155 -13.33 -17.80 16.83
C ALA A 155 -14.58 -17.48 17.65
N ASN A 156 -14.44 -16.67 18.72
CA ASN A 156 -15.57 -16.40 19.62
C ASN A 156 -16.79 -15.84 18.88
N GLY A 157 -17.92 -16.49 19.06
CA GLY A 157 -19.19 -16.20 18.40
C GLY A 157 -19.41 -16.92 17.06
N LEU A 158 -18.44 -17.72 16.56
CA LEU A 158 -18.61 -18.61 15.40
C LEU A 158 -18.99 -20.01 15.91
N GLN A 159 -19.84 -20.71 15.18
CA GLN A 159 -20.20 -22.09 15.50
C GLN A 159 -19.02 -23.03 15.24
N LEU A 160 -18.84 -24.04 16.11
CA LEU A 160 -17.78 -25.04 15.95
C LEU A 160 -17.85 -25.75 14.62
N GLY A 161 -19.08 -26.05 14.14
CA GLY A 161 -19.29 -26.66 12.83
C GLY A 161 -18.78 -25.81 11.66
N ASP A 162 -18.79 -24.47 11.78
CA ASP A 162 -18.36 -23.54 10.73
C ASP A 162 -16.83 -23.31 10.71
N ILE A 163 -16.11 -23.87 11.68
CA ILE A 163 -14.65 -23.78 11.81
C ILE A 163 -13.95 -25.11 12.00
N SER A 164 -14.66 -26.22 11.70
CA SER A 164 -14.15 -27.59 11.80
C SER A 164 -14.10 -28.25 10.43
N ALA A 165 -13.14 -29.17 10.24
CA ALA A 165 -13.14 -30.02 9.07
C ALA A 165 -14.29 -31.05 9.15
N LEU A 166 -14.94 -31.34 8.03
CA LEU A 166 -15.89 -32.42 7.94
C LEU A 166 -15.17 -33.77 7.94
N GLU A 167 -15.92 -34.84 8.26
CA GLU A 167 -15.34 -36.18 8.27
C GLU A 167 -14.79 -36.58 6.90
N GLY A 168 -13.50 -36.93 6.87
CA GLY A 168 -12.77 -37.30 5.66
C GLY A 168 -12.15 -36.14 4.86
N GLU A 169 -12.39 -34.88 5.27
CA GLU A 169 -11.72 -33.74 4.65
C GLU A 169 -10.25 -33.65 5.08
N THR A 170 -9.41 -33.25 4.13
CA THR A 170 -8.05 -32.83 4.42
C THR A 170 -8.05 -31.38 4.93
N ILE A 171 -6.98 -30.98 5.66
CA ILE A 171 -6.78 -29.59 6.12
C ILE A 171 -6.90 -28.60 4.94
N THR A 172 -6.34 -28.96 3.78
CA THR A 172 -6.40 -28.14 2.56
C THR A 172 -7.83 -27.94 2.07
N GLN A 173 -8.63 -29.01 2.03
CA GLN A 173 -10.03 -28.94 1.60
C GLN A 173 -10.88 -28.15 2.60
N ALA A 174 -10.82 -28.50 3.88
CA ALA A 174 -11.56 -27.80 4.93
C ALA A 174 -11.25 -26.29 4.94
N TYR A 175 -9.96 -25.92 4.87
CA TYR A 175 -9.57 -24.51 4.85
C TYR A 175 -10.15 -23.77 3.62
N ALA A 176 -10.12 -24.40 2.43
CA ALA A 176 -10.70 -23.83 1.22
C ALA A 176 -12.21 -23.65 1.30
N ASP A 177 -12.90 -24.72 1.73
CA ASP A 177 -14.37 -24.76 1.79
C ASP A 177 -14.92 -23.81 2.86
N ILE A 178 -14.27 -23.73 4.02
CA ILE A 178 -14.56 -22.75 5.06
C ILE A 178 -14.36 -21.32 4.53
N GLY A 179 -13.26 -21.05 3.84
CA GLY A 179 -12.99 -19.74 3.26
C GLY A 179 -14.04 -19.31 2.24
N SER A 180 -14.45 -20.23 1.36
CA SER A 180 -15.44 -19.96 0.32
C SER A 180 -16.86 -19.79 0.88
N SER A 181 -17.19 -20.49 1.95
CA SER A 181 -18.54 -20.50 2.54
C SER A 181 -18.76 -19.43 3.60
N TYR A 182 -17.75 -19.17 4.43
CA TYR A 182 -17.84 -18.32 5.63
C TYR A 182 -16.83 -17.18 5.65
N GLY A 183 -15.81 -17.21 4.81
CA GLY A 183 -14.82 -16.14 4.66
C GLY A 183 -13.59 -16.25 5.55
N TYR A 184 -12.73 -15.23 5.45
CA TYR A 184 -11.39 -15.22 6.06
C TYR A 184 -11.38 -15.38 7.59
N ARG A 185 -12.35 -14.78 8.29
CA ARG A 185 -12.45 -14.87 9.76
C ARG A 185 -12.58 -16.32 10.24
N ASN A 186 -13.43 -17.11 9.55
CA ASN A 186 -13.62 -18.53 9.87
C ASN A 186 -12.37 -19.35 9.56
N GLN A 187 -11.64 -19.02 8.49
CA GLN A 187 -10.34 -19.64 8.20
C GLN A 187 -9.32 -19.41 9.33
N GLN A 188 -9.27 -18.20 9.91
CA GLN A 188 -8.38 -17.92 11.04
C GLN A 188 -8.78 -18.71 12.29
N ALA A 189 -10.06 -18.80 12.56
CA ALA A 189 -10.58 -19.61 13.66
C ALA A 189 -10.28 -21.12 13.44
N PHE A 190 -10.45 -21.62 12.21
CA PHE A 190 -10.06 -22.98 11.82
C PHE A 190 -8.57 -23.27 12.07
N LEU A 191 -7.66 -22.33 11.67
CA LEU A 191 -6.23 -22.49 11.95
C LEU A 191 -5.97 -22.63 13.46
N GLY A 192 -6.57 -21.77 14.27
CA GLY A 192 -6.42 -21.81 15.73
C GLY A 192 -6.98 -23.08 16.35
N TYR A 193 -8.11 -23.57 15.88
CA TYR A 193 -8.72 -24.81 16.37
C TYR A 193 -7.92 -26.04 15.95
N ASN A 194 -7.58 -26.18 14.68
CA ASN A 194 -6.81 -27.35 14.18
C ASN A 194 -5.36 -27.41 14.66
N SER A 195 -4.82 -26.31 15.16
CA SER A 195 -3.49 -26.26 15.77
C SER A 195 -3.51 -26.49 17.28
N TYR A 196 -4.67 -26.76 17.84
CA TYR A 196 -4.90 -26.92 19.28
C TYR A 196 -4.55 -25.65 20.11
N ILE A 197 -4.44 -24.49 19.48
CA ILE A 197 -4.37 -23.23 20.22
C ILE A 197 -5.70 -22.96 20.92
N LEU A 198 -6.81 -23.28 20.22
CA LEU A 198 -8.17 -23.11 20.72
C LEU A 198 -8.79 -24.44 21.09
N GLU A 199 -9.60 -24.42 22.15
CA GLU A 199 -10.42 -25.54 22.57
C GLU A 199 -11.87 -25.07 22.77
N PRO A 200 -12.88 -25.77 22.20
CA PRO A 200 -14.28 -25.42 22.39
C PRO A 200 -14.72 -25.72 23.85
N VAL A 201 -15.60 -24.89 24.39
CA VAL A 201 -16.16 -25.13 25.73
C VAL A 201 -17.11 -26.36 25.73
N SER A 202 -17.70 -26.67 24.59
CA SER A 202 -18.51 -27.87 24.34
C SER A 202 -18.19 -28.41 22.96
N GLU A 203 -18.19 -29.74 22.80
CA GLU A 203 -17.99 -30.44 21.52
C GLU A 203 -19.23 -30.35 20.61
N ASP A 204 -20.29 -29.68 21.02
CA ASP A 204 -21.46 -29.48 20.20
C ASP A 204 -21.16 -28.59 19.00
N LEU A 205 -21.62 -28.96 17.82
CA LEU A 205 -21.35 -28.16 16.59
C LEU A 205 -21.92 -26.74 16.66
N ASP A 206 -22.92 -26.51 17.50
CA ASP A 206 -23.51 -25.18 17.76
C ASP A 206 -22.73 -24.38 18.83
N ASN A 207 -21.64 -24.94 19.41
CA ASN A 207 -20.83 -24.21 20.37
C ASN A 207 -20.21 -22.96 19.73
N THR A 208 -20.26 -21.83 20.46
CA THR A 208 -19.73 -20.53 20.01
C THR A 208 -18.69 -19.91 20.96
N SER A 209 -18.27 -20.67 21.97
CA SER A 209 -17.37 -20.21 22.99
C SER A 209 -16.11 -21.07 23.04
N TYR A 210 -14.95 -20.43 23.10
CA TYR A 210 -13.65 -21.09 23.03
C TYR A 210 -12.73 -20.63 24.15
N GLY A 211 -11.94 -21.56 24.66
CA GLY A 211 -10.80 -21.32 25.54
C GLY A 211 -9.49 -21.37 24.77
N SER A 212 -8.42 -21.00 25.46
CA SER A 212 -7.04 -21.15 24.95
C SER A 212 -6.32 -22.25 25.68
N ASN A 213 -5.63 -23.13 24.96
CA ASN A 213 -4.68 -24.10 25.49
C ASN A 213 -3.33 -23.49 25.84
N ILE A 214 -3.16 -22.19 25.64
CA ILE A 214 -2.03 -21.38 26.07
C ILE A 214 -2.46 -20.61 27.32
N ALA A 215 -1.88 -20.96 28.47
CA ALA A 215 -2.22 -20.31 29.72
C ALA A 215 -1.69 -18.87 29.79
N PRO A 216 -2.42 -17.95 30.44
CA PRO A 216 -1.96 -16.57 30.59
C PRO A 216 -0.66 -16.51 31.40
N GLY A 217 0.18 -15.56 31.06
CA GLY A 217 1.48 -15.37 31.71
C GLY A 217 2.44 -14.55 30.86
N THR A 218 3.67 -14.99 30.80
CA THR A 218 4.75 -14.32 30.07
C THR A 218 5.13 -15.15 28.85
N PHE A 219 5.31 -14.47 27.71
CA PHE A 219 5.64 -15.08 26.42
C PHE A 219 6.90 -14.46 25.88
N ASN A 220 7.83 -15.29 25.41
CA ASN A 220 8.96 -14.86 24.62
C ASN A 220 8.57 -14.94 23.15
N GLN A 221 8.59 -13.80 22.50
CA GLN A 221 8.20 -13.71 21.09
C GLN A 221 9.35 -13.20 20.23
N GLN A 222 9.46 -13.74 19.02
CA GLN A 222 10.23 -13.17 17.92
C GLN A 222 9.28 -12.84 16.78
N TYR A 223 9.35 -11.62 16.32
CA TYR A 223 8.57 -11.16 15.17
C TYR A 223 9.48 -10.73 14.04
N ASP A 224 9.40 -11.46 12.92
CA ASP A 224 10.14 -11.17 11.70
C ASP A 224 9.19 -10.55 10.68
N TYR A 225 9.62 -9.47 10.08
CA TYR A 225 8.90 -8.76 9.04
C TYR A 225 9.79 -8.57 7.82
N LEU A 226 9.26 -8.93 6.66
CA LEU A 226 9.86 -8.66 5.35
C LEU A 226 8.79 -8.11 4.44
N SER A 227 9.01 -6.92 3.88
CA SER A 227 8.25 -6.44 2.74
C SER A 227 9.18 -6.15 1.58
N LEU A 228 8.70 -6.41 0.37
CA LEU A 228 9.41 -6.23 -0.89
C LEU A 228 8.50 -5.59 -1.91
N GLY A 229 9.10 -4.99 -2.94
CA GLY A 229 8.38 -4.47 -4.07
C GLY A 229 8.37 -2.95 -4.16
N ASN A 230 7.59 -2.45 -5.10
CA ASN A 230 7.51 -1.03 -5.36
C ASN A 230 6.21 -0.66 -6.08
N SER A 231 5.89 0.62 -6.09
CA SER A 231 4.89 1.20 -6.98
C SER A 231 5.50 2.26 -7.88
N GLY A 232 4.89 2.45 -9.02
CA GLY A 232 5.35 3.43 -9.98
C GLY A 232 4.30 3.77 -11.02
N LYS A 233 4.70 4.62 -11.95
CA LYS A 233 3.85 5.00 -13.07
C LYS A 233 4.65 5.19 -14.36
N PHE A 234 4.00 4.88 -15.46
CA PHE A 234 4.40 5.29 -16.80
C PHE A 234 3.55 6.48 -17.20
N SER A 235 4.19 7.54 -17.67
CA SER A 235 3.51 8.79 -18.03
C SER A 235 3.78 9.13 -19.49
N ALA A 236 2.70 9.47 -20.20
CA ALA A 236 2.76 10.11 -21.51
C ALA A 236 2.33 11.58 -21.35
N ASN A 237 3.18 12.51 -21.74
CA ASN A 237 2.94 13.94 -21.62
C ASN A 237 2.86 14.60 -22.99
N ILE A 238 1.90 15.53 -23.07
CA ILE A 238 1.80 16.49 -24.17
C ILE A 238 1.83 17.89 -23.56
N ALA A 239 2.74 18.74 -24.05
CA ALA A 239 2.81 20.12 -23.61
C ALA A 239 2.95 21.10 -24.77
N LEU A 240 2.35 22.25 -24.61
CA LEU A 240 2.26 23.32 -25.62
C LEU A 240 2.69 24.63 -25.02
N GLN A 241 3.40 25.46 -25.80
CA GLN A 241 3.74 26.82 -25.42
C GLN A 241 3.05 27.83 -26.35
N TYR A 242 2.30 28.74 -25.75
CA TYR A 242 1.58 29.85 -26.42
C TYR A 242 2.26 31.17 -26.10
N ASN A 243 2.64 31.96 -27.12
CA ASN A 243 3.25 33.31 -27.02
C ASN A 243 4.41 33.41 -26.01
N GLU A 244 5.22 32.36 -25.84
CA GLU A 244 6.34 32.28 -24.86
C GLU A 244 5.93 32.44 -23.39
N ASN A 245 4.72 32.93 -23.10
CA ASN A 245 4.28 33.29 -21.75
C ASN A 245 3.38 32.25 -21.11
N ILE A 246 2.66 31.44 -21.88
CA ILE A 246 1.72 30.45 -21.37
C ILE A 246 2.16 29.06 -21.84
N SER A 247 2.33 28.17 -20.90
CA SER A 247 2.55 26.75 -21.15
C SER A 247 1.37 25.96 -20.60
N LEU A 248 0.89 25.01 -21.41
CA LEU A 248 -0.18 24.07 -21.04
C LEU A 248 0.35 22.67 -21.14
N GLY A 249 -0.14 21.77 -20.29
CA GLY A 249 0.29 20.38 -20.31
C GLY A 249 -0.78 19.41 -19.83
N LEU A 250 -0.67 18.19 -20.36
CA LEU A 250 -1.49 17.04 -19.99
C LEU A 250 -0.58 15.84 -19.78
N ASN A 251 -0.74 15.13 -18.66
CA ASN A 251 -0.20 13.79 -18.45
C ASN A 251 -1.32 12.75 -18.43
N LEU A 252 -1.06 11.63 -19.09
CA LEU A 252 -1.80 10.39 -18.92
C LEU A 252 -0.88 9.41 -18.20
N ASN A 253 -1.31 8.90 -17.04
CA ASN A 253 -0.49 8.07 -16.18
C ASN A 253 -1.10 6.68 -16.06
N SER A 254 -0.31 5.65 -16.36
CA SER A 254 -0.59 4.25 -16.03
C SER A 254 0.21 3.86 -14.79
N HIS A 255 -0.48 3.46 -13.74
CA HIS A 255 0.10 3.09 -12.44
C HIS A 255 0.21 1.59 -12.31
N PHE A 256 1.23 1.14 -11.56
CA PHE A 256 1.37 -0.25 -11.14
C PHE A 256 1.80 -0.31 -9.68
N ILE A 257 1.45 -1.40 -9.05
CA ILE A 257 1.82 -1.76 -7.68
C ILE A 257 2.25 -3.23 -7.70
N ASP A 258 3.37 -3.50 -7.06
CA ASP A 258 3.87 -4.84 -6.77
C ASP A 258 4.34 -4.82 -5.32
N PHE A 259 3.65 -5.58 -4.46
CA PHE A 259 3.91 -5.59 -3.03
C PHE A 259 3.81 -6.99 -2.48
N GLU A 260 4.85 -7.41 -1.77
CA GLU A 260 4.90 -8.64 -1.03
C GLU A 260 5.17 -8.34 0.45
N LYS A 261 4.43 -8.99 1.34
CA LYS A 261 4.63 -8.91 2.79
C LYS A 261 4.70 -10.32 3.38
N ASN A 262 5.79 -10.62 4.07
CA ASN A 262 5.99 -11.84 4.83
C ASN A 262 6.14 -11.50 6.30
N THR A 263 5.37 -12.14 7.15
CA THR A 263 5.47 -12.03 8.60
C THR A 263 5.62 -13.42 9.20
N PHE A 264 6.51 -13.53 10.18
CA PHE A 264 6.71 -14.74 10.94
C PHE A 264 6.71 -14.38 12.43
N LEU A 265 5.85 -15.03 13.19
CA LEU A 265 5.79 -14.93 14.63
C LEU A 265 6.16 -16.28 15.24
N PHE A 266 7.22 -16.27 16.03
CA PHE A 266 7.56 -17.34 16.95
C PHE A 266 7.14 -16.91 18.36
N GLU A 267 6.47 -17.79 19.08
CA GLU A 267 6.09 -17.59 20.47
C GLU A 267 6.40 -18.84 21.29
N GLU A 268 7.07 -18.67 22.41
CA GLU A 268 7.28 -19.73 23.38
C GLU A 268 6.86 -19.29 24.78
N ASN A 269 6.44 -20.25 25.59
CA ASN A 269 6.09 -20.03 26.99
C ASN A 269 6.35 -21.27 27.86
N THR A 270 6.51 -21.02 29.14
CA THR A 270 6.61 -22.04 30.20
C THR A 270 5.54 -21.83 31.26
N ASN A 271 4.42 -21.21 30.89
CA ASN A 271 3.33 -20.86 31.81
C ASN A 271 2.66 -22.13 32.34
N ALA A 272 2.49 -22.20 33.64
CA ALA A 272 1.84 -23.35 34.30
C ALA A 272 0.40 -23.51 33.78
N GLY A 273 0.05 -24.69 33.30
CA GLY A 273 -1.26 -25.00 32.72
C GLY A 273 -1.35 -24.80 31.21
N SER A 274 -0.28 -24.32 30.53
CA SER A 274 -0.21 -24.36 29.08
C SER A 274 -0.02 -25.79 28.59
N THR A 275 -0.86 -26.23 27.68
CA THR A 275 -0.65 -27.47 26.90
C THR A 275 0.10 -27.20 25.61
N ILE A 276 0.00 -26.00 25.07
CA ILE A 276 0.79 -25.53 23.93
C ILE A 276 1.87 -24.58 24.45
N ASN A 277 3.13 -24.91 24.16
CA ASN A 277 4.31 -24.19 24.64
C ASN A 277 5.03 -23.40 23.56
N GLU A 278 4.88 -23.80 22.29
CA GLU A 278 5.49 -23.13 21.14
C GLU A 278 4.46 -22.94 20.02
N VAL A 279 4.51 -21.77 19.38
CA VAL A 279 3.71 -21.43 18.21
C VAL A 279 4.60 -20.79 17.15
N ASN A 280 4.51 -21.27 15.92
CA ASN A 280 5.13 -20.69 14.73
C ASN A 280 4.02 -20.30 13.76
N PHE A 281 3.86 -19.01 13.47
CA PHE A 281 2.81 -18.50 12.59
C PHE A 281 3.39 -17.66 11.47
N GLU A 282 3.28 -18.13 10.24
CA GLU A 282 3.74 -17.46 9.03
C GLU A 282 2.56 -16.99 8.19
N ASN A 283 2.61 -15.73 7.76
CA ASN A 283 1.66 -15.16 6.82
C ASN A 283 2.40 -14.51 5.66
N LYS A 284 1.99 -14.81 4.45
CA LYS A 284 2.45 -14.16 3.22
C LYS A 284 1.27 -13.49 2.54
N LEU A 285 1.47 -12.27 2.12
CA LEU A 285 0.52 -11.49 1.32
C LEU A 285 1.24 -10.98 0.09
N TYR A 286 0.64 -11.20 -1.06
CA TYR A 286 1.06 -10.63 -2.32
C TYR A 286 -0.05 -9.73 -2.86
N THR A 287 0.28 -8.49 -3.20
CA THR A 287 -0.65 -7.53 -3.79
C THR A 287 -0.11 -7.04 -5.13
N ASN A 288 -0.88 -7.22 -6.18
CA ASN A 288 -0.63 -6.65 -7.49
C ASN A 288 -1.70 -5.61 -7.81
N GLY A 289 -1.29 -4.47 -8.34
CA GLY A 289 -2.18 -3.36 -8.63
C GLY A 289 -1.92 -2.69 -9.96
N GLU A 290 -2.98 -2.30 -10.63
CA GLU A 290 -2.93 -1.48 -11.83
C GLU A 290 -3.89 -0.31 -11.73
N GLY A 291 -3.56 0.80 -12.37
CA GLY A 291 -4.43 1.97 -12.28
C GLY A 291 -4.15 3.05 -13.30
N PHE A 292 -5.01 4.05 -13.29
CA PHE A 292 -4.96 5.16 -14.22
C PHE A 292 -5.21 6.49 -13.50
N SER A 293 -4.54 7.54 -13.96
CA SER A 293 -4.84 8.93 -13.59
C SER A 293 -4.50 9.89 -14.72
N LEU A 294 -5.06 11.08 -14.67
CA LEU A 294 -4.72 12.19 -15.56
C LEU A 294 -4.29 13.41 -14.77
N GLN A 295 -3.49 14.25 -15.37
CA GLN A 295 -3.00 15.47 -14.77
C GLN A 295 -3.03 16.60 -15.78
N LEU A 296 -3.54 17.77 -15.39
CA LEU A 296 -3.56 18.98 -16.18
C LEU A 296 -2.67 20.04 -15.52
N GLY A 297 -2.01 20.84 -16.33
CA GLY A 297 -1.18 21.89 -15.80
C GLY A 297 -1.06 23.12 -16.68
N THR A 298 -0.74 24.23 -16.05
CA THR A 298 -0.37 25.49 -16.72
C THR A 298 0.79 26.15 -16.00
N ILE A 299 1.65 26.81 -16.77
CA ILE A 299 2.67 27.74 -16.26
C ILE A 299 2.51 29.05 -17.02
N ILE A 300 2.40 30.16 -16.26
CA ILE A 300 2.27 31.52 -16.79
C ILE A 300 3.53 32.29 -16.39
N LYS A 301 4.26 32.80 -17.38
CA LYS A 301 5.39 33.70 -17.21
C LYS A 301 4.88 35.14 -17.21
N LEU A 302 4.83 35.76 -16.04
CA LEU A 302 4.36 37.14 -15.86
C LEU A 302 5.44 38.16 -16.22
N SER A 303 6.70 37.86 -15.94
CA SER A 303 7.88 38.59 -16.38
C SER A 303 9.01 37.59 -16.66
N ASP A 304 10.21 38.06 -17.01
CA ASP A 304 11.37 37.18 -17.19
C ASP A 304 11.75 36.47 -15.89
N GLU A 305 11.46 37.09 -14.76
CA GLU A 305 11.84 36.61 -13.44
C GLU A 305 10.67 35.83 -12.78
N LEU A 306 9.41 36.28 -12.94
CA LEU A 306 8.26 35.81 -12.17
C LEU A 306 7.40 34.84 -12.97
N ARG A 307 7.15 33.66 -12.39
CA ARG A 307 6.31 32.61 -12.97
C ARG A 307 5.29 32.11 -11.97
N PHE A 308 4.12 31.80 -12.48
CA PHE A 308 3.02 31.16 -11.77
C PHE A 308 2.78 29.78 -12.37
N GLY A 309 2.53 28.78 -11.51
CA GLY A 309 2.14 27.42 -11.91
C GLY A 309 0.83 27.03 -11.25
N PHE A 310 0.02 26.28 -11.98
CA PHE A 310 -1.15 25.62 -11.44
C PHE A 310 -1.26 24.21 -12.05
N SER A 311 -1.53 23.21 -11.22
CA SER A 311 -1.81 21.86 -11.69
C SER A 311 -2.95 21.22 -10.92
N TYR A 312 -3.65 20.33 -11.61
CA TYR A 312 -4.70 19.47 -11.09
C TYR A 312 -4.38 18.01 -11.43
N ASP A 313 -4.25 17.18 -10.40
CA ASP A 313 -4.13 15.75 -10.51
C ASP A 313 -5.52 15.12 -10.24
N SER A 314 -6.02 14.32 -11.16
CA SER A 314 -7.23 13.55 -10.91
C SER A 314 -7.02 12.57 -9.76
N PRO A 315 -8.10 12.02 -9.19
CA PRO A 315 -7.98 10.76 -8.48
C PRO A 315 -7.23 9.71 -9.29
N THR A 316 -6.50 8.81 -8.62
CA THR A 316 -6.00 7.59 -9.25
C THR A 316 -7.03 6.48 -8.98
N TRP A 317 -7.50 5.84 -10.04
CA TRP A 317 -8.36 4.67 -9.96
C TRP A 317 -7.47 3.44 -10.07
N LEU A 318 -7.40 2.68 -8.98
CA LEU A 318 -6.61 1.46 -8.84
C LEU A 318 -7.54 0.26 -8.78
N THR A 319 -7.14 -0.83 -9.41
CA THR A 319 -7.68 -2.18 -9.19
C THR A 319 -6.59 -2.99 -8.53
N LEU A 320 -6.89 -3.59 -7.38
CA LEU A 320 -5.94 -4.36 -6.57
C LEU A 320 -6.40 -5.81 -6.52
N ARG A 321 -5.42 -6.72 -6.63
CA ARG A 321 -5.58 -8.17 -6.51
C ARG A 321 -4.68 -8.64 -5.39
N GLU A 322 -5.22 -9.46 -4.51
CA GLU A 322 -4.49 -9.95 -3.35
C GLU A 322 -4.55 -11.47 -3.26
N GLU A 323 -3.41 -12.02 -2.89
CA GLU A 323 -3.23 -13.44 -2.64
C GLU A 323 -2.55 -13.62 -1.28
N SER A 324 -3.00 -14.60 -0.50
CA SER A 324 -2.34 -14.91 0.76
C SER A 324 -2.11 -16.40 0.95
N THR A 325 -1.02 -16.73 1.66
CA THR A 325 -0.73 -18.06 2.16
C THR A 325 -0.41 -18.01 3.64
N GLN A 326 -0.78 -19.07 4.37
CA GLN A 326 -0.57 -19.16 5.80
C GLN A 326 0.00 -20.53 6.17
N TYR A 327 0.83 -20.52 7.21
CA TYR A 327 1.37 -21.73 7.84
C TYR A 327 1.34 -21.53 9.35
N LEU A 328 0.85 -22.52 10.07
CA LEU A 328 0.80 -22.52 11.52
C LEU A 328 1.29 -23.86 12.05
N SER A 329 2.22 -23.84 13.00
CA SER A 329 2.59 -25.03 13.77
C SER A 329 2.65 -24.72 15.25
N THR A 330 2.28 -25.69 16.06
CA THR A 330 2.34 -25.62 17.52
C THR A 330 3.06 -26.84 18.07
N PHE A 331 3.57 -26.73 19.29
CA PHE A 331 4.24 -27.82 19.98
C PHE A 331 3.77 -27.91 21.42
N ASN A 332 3.54 -29.16 21.87
CA ASN A 332 3.20 -29.53 23.24
C ASN A 332 4.38 -30.28 23.87
N ASP A 333 5.07 -29.64 24.81
CA ASP A 333 6.26 -30.22 25.46
C ASP A 333 5.92 -31.46 26.29
N LEU A 334 4.73 -31.48 26.92
CA LEU A 334 4.31 -32.58 27.84
C LEU A 334 4.13 -33.89 27.08
N GLU A 335 3.58 -33.81 25.87
CA GLU A 335 3.33 -34.99 25.02
C GLU A 335 4.43 -35.19 24.00
N SER A 336 5.39 -34.26 23.89
CA SER A 336 6.40 -34.20 22.82
C SER A 336 5.79 -34.28 21.44
N GLN A 337 4.63 -33.61 21.25
CA GLN A 337 3.83 -33.68 20.02
C GLN A 337 3.72 -32.30 19.37
N GLY A 338 4.01 -32.27 18.07
CA GLY A 338 3.80 -31.10 17.22
C GLY A 338 2.56 -31.26 16.36
N TYR A 339 1.84 -30.17 16.17
CA TYR A 339 0.70 -30.07 15.27
C TYR A 339 1.05 -29.07 14.16
N VAL A 340 0.85 -29.48 12.92
CA VAL A 340 1.13 -28.66 11.75
C VAL A 340 -0.14 -28.43 10.96
N VAL A 341 -0.55 -27.21 10.85
CA VAL A 341 -1.68 -26.77 10.01
C VAL A 341 -1.12 -25.99 8.82
N ASN A 342 -0.86 -26.71 7.75
CA ASN A 342 -0.42 -26.13 6.48
C ASN A 342 -1.51 -26.35 5.43
N PRO A 343 -2.33 -25.34 5.16
CA PRO A 343 -3.36 -25.47 4.14
C PRO A 343 -2.81 -25.75 2.75
N SER A 344 -1.53 -25.37 2.48
CA SER A 344 -0.88 -25.50 1.16
C SER A 344 -1.72 -24.90 0.04
N ILE A 345 -2.47 -23.84 0.34
CA ILE A 345 -3.40 -23.18 -0.56
C ILE A 345 -3.09 -21.69 -0.65
N VAL A 346 -3.31 -21.12 -1.82
CA VAL A 346 -3.29 -19.66 -2.03
C VAL A 346 -4.73 -19.16 -1.96
N ASN A 347 -5.04 -18.36 -0.95
CA ASN A 347 -6.28 -17.62 -0.93
C ASN A 347 -6.21 -16.49 -1.93
N ILE A 348 -7.09 -16.49 -2.91
CA ILE A 348 -7.24 -15.42 -3.90
C ILE A 348 -8.46 -14.60 -3.50
N PHE A 349 -8.23 -13.35 -3.12
CA PHE A 349 -9.30 -12.43 -2.75
C PHE A 349 -9.94 -11.81 -4.00
N PRO A 350 -11.25 -11.48 -3.97
CA PRO A 350 -11.88 -10.75 -5.05
C PRO A 350 -11.17 -9.42 -5.32
N ASP A 351 -11.02 -9.07 -6.60
CA ASP A 351 -10.45 -7.78 -7.01
C ASP A 351 -11.23 -6.62 -6.37
N TYR A 352 -10.53 -5.66 -5.79
CA TYR A 352 -11.16 -4.48 -5.25
C TYR A 352 -10.62 -3.18 -5.86
N LYS A 353 -11.45 -2.13 -5.81
CA LYS A 353 -11.12 -0.83 -6.38
C LYS A 353 -10.79 0.16 -5.29
N LEU A 354 -9.60 0.74 -5.38
CA LEU A 354 -9.14 1.81 -4.52
C LEU A 354 -9.07 3.12 -5.31
N LYS A 355 -9.70 4.17 -4.80
CA LYS A 355 -9.65 5.50 -5.40
C LYS A 355 -8.88 6.45 -4.49
N THR A 356 -7.68 6.86 -4.91
CA THR A 356 -6.92 7.87 -4.17
C THR A 356 -7.49 9.26 -4.42
N PRO A 357 -7.38 10.19 -3.48
CA PRO A 357 -7.87 11.55 -3.68
C PRO A 357 -7.06 12.33 -4.71
N GLY A 358 -7.75 13.17 -5.48
CA GLY A 358 -7.11 14.14 -6.36
C GLY A 358 -6.33 15.22 -5.61
N LYS A 359 -5.45 15.92 -6.31
CA LYS A 359 -4.58 16.95 -5.75
C LYS A 359 -4.64 18.22 -6.60
N ILE A 360 -4.64 19.38 -5.95
CA ILE A 360 -4.50 20.69 -6.58
C ILE A 360 -3.18 21.29 -6.08
N THR A 361 -2.37 21.82 -7.00
CA THR A 361 -1.10 22.47 -6.66
C THR A 361 -1.07 23.88 -7.25
N GLY A 362 -0.76 24.86 -6.41
CA GLY A 362 -0.45 26.22 -6.81
C GLY A 362 1.04 26.50 -6.56
N SER A 363 1.70 27.14 -7.51
CA SER A 363 3.15 27.28 -7.52
C SER A 363 3.59 28.70 -7.88
N LEU A 364 4.67 29.17 -7.30
CA LEU A 364 5.31 30.46 -7.57
C LEU A 364 6.81 30.26 -7.72
N ALA A 365 7.41 30.85 -8.74
CA ALA A 365 8.87 30.86 -8.89
C ALA A 365 9.37 32.25 -9.27
N TYR A 366 10.46 32.66 -8.62
CA TYR A 366 11.16 33.90 -8.90
C TYR A 366 12.63 33.61 -9.25
N VAL A 367 13.07 34.03 -10.43
CA VAL A 367 14.41 33.82 -10.96
C VAL A 367 15.20 35.12 -10.79
N VAL A 368 16.27 35.08 -9.99
CA VAL A 368 17.13 36.26 -9.70
C VAL A 368 18.28 36.30 -10.72
N GLY A 369 17.98 36.63 -11.96
CA GLY A 369 18.96 36.72 -13.04
C GLY A 369 19.83 35.44 -13.13
N LYS A 370 21.16 35.60 -13.00
CA LYS A 370 22.12 34.49 -12.98
C LYS A 370 22.54 34.04 -11.57
N LEU A 371 22.00 34.68 -10.54
CA LEU A 371 22.42 34.47 -9.15
C LEU A 371 21.74 33.30 -8.49
N GLY A 372 20.46 33.02 -8.86
CA GLY A 372 19.71 31.94 -8.26
C GLY A 372 18.21 32.02 -8.57
N LEU A 373 17.45 31.17 -7.90
CA LEU A 373 16.01 31.16 -7.98
C LEU A 373 15.40 30.75 -6.64
N ILE A 374 14.15 31.17 -6.42
CA ILE A 374 13.31 30.76 -5.30
C ILE A 374 12.04 30.17 -5.89
N SER A 375 11.64 28.99 -5.42
CA SER A 375 10.38 28.33 -5.83
C SER A 375 9.61 27.90 -4.63
N PHE A 376 8.28 28.00 -4.73
CA PHE A 376 7.34 27.61 -3.69
C PHE A 376 6.14 26.89 -4.33
N ASP A 377 5.84 25.70 -3.83
CA ASP A 377 4.68 24.93 -4.22
C ASP A 377 3.79 24.68 -3.00
N TYR A 378 2.50 24.94 -3.16
CA TYR A 378 1.48 24.58 -2.19
C TYR A 378 0.52 23.56 -2.81
N ALA A 379 0.43 22.39 -2.19
CA ALA A 379 -0.45 21.31 -2.66
C ALA A 379 -1.52 21.00 -1.61
N ARG A 380 -2.76 20.80 -2.08
CA ARG A 380 -3.87 20.33 -1.26
C ARG A 380 -4.42 19.01 -1.81
N LYS A 381 -4.41 17.99 -0.95
CA LYS A 381 -4.99 16.67 -1.18
C LYS A 381 -6.05 16.41 -0.12
N ASN A 382 -7.28 16.09 -0.52
CA ASN A 382 -8.37 15.84 0.44
C ASN A 382 -8.47 14.33 0.73
N MET A 383 -7.91 13.91 1.85
CA MET A 383 -7.89 12.50 2.28
C MET A 383 -9.22 12.02 2.90
N GLN A 384 -10.22 12.89 3.07
CA GLN A 384 -11.50 12.53 3.69
C GLN A 384 -12.43 11.69 2.78
N ILE A 385 -12.10 11.54 1.49
CA ILE A 385 -12.92 10.82 0.53
C ILE A 385 -12.09 9.63 0.02
N LEU A 386 -12.13 8.54 0.76
CA LEU A 386 -11.70 7.22 0.30
C LEU A 386 -12.93 6.30 0.28
N PRO A 387 -13.84 6.41 -0.72
CA PRO A 387 -14.87 5.40 -0.86
C PRO A 387 -14.21 4.15 -1.43
N LEU A 388 -14.15 3.09 -0.65
CA LEU A 388 -13.92 1.75 -1.17
C LEU A 388 -15.19 1.34 -1.92
N ILE A 389 -15.08 1.05 -3.18
CA ILE A 389 -16.16 0.46 -3.97
C ILE A 389 -15.78 -0.99 -4.18
N LEU A 390 -16.25 -1.87 -3.30
CA LEU A 390 -16.27 -3.31 -3.55
C LEU A 390 -17.25 -3.57 -4.70
N THR A 391 -16.71 -3.85 -5.86
CA THR A 391 -17.51 -4.42 -6.95
C THR A 391 -17.28 -5.93 -6.91
N ILE A 392 -18.18 -6.65 -6.26
CA ILE A 392 -18.25 -8.10 -6.37
C ILE A 392 -18.76 -8.37 -7.79
N THR A 393 -17.88 -8.75 -8.69
CA THR A 393 -18.28 -9.36 -9.98
C THR A 393 -18.63 -10.81 -9.70
N SER A 394 -19.91 -11.11 -9.83
CA SER A 394 -20.48 -12.47 -9.78
C SER A 394 -19.90 -13.35 -10.88
#